data_d08c914ea0d1b6cce60e9c084d4c4e12
#
_entry.id   d08c914ea0d1b6cce60e9c084d4c4e12
#
_cell.length_a   1.000
_cell.length_b   1.000
_cell.length_c   1.000
_cell.angle_alpha   90.00
_cell.angle_beta   90.00
_cell.angle_gamma   90.00
#
_symmetry.space_group_name_H-M   'P 1'
#
loop_
_entity.id
_entity.type
_entity.pdbx_description
1 polymer ?
#
loop_
_entity_poly.entity_id
_entity_poly.type
_entity_poly.pdbx_seq_one_letter_code
_entity_poly.pdbx_strand_id
1 'polypeptide(L)'
;DAMQSIKEFIPTDKKIKYIQSLLEVGFDTIDVGSFVSKKVIPQLSDTGEVIDSLDLSNKKSELLVIIANIKGAEITSYYNQISYVGFPFSISENFQMRNTNKTINESFISLVEINKIVSASQKKLVVYLSMCFGNPYGEVWNLDIIDQSISKLVDHGFNLISLSDTIGSATPSLIEKVYQYFSLKYPKVEFGLHLHTHPKFWR
;
A
#
# COMPACT_ATOMS: atom_id res chain seq x y z
N ASP A 1 8.75 0.38 1.09
CA ASP A 1 8.59 -0.80 0.22
C ASP A 1 9.90 -1.22 -0.44
N ALA A 2 10.60 -0.34 -1.16
CA ALA A 2 11.82 -0.68 -1.89
C ALA A 2 12.95 -1.31 -1.03
N MET A 3 13.05 -0.97 0.23
CA MET A 3 14.07 -1.53 1.13
C MET A 3 13.82 -3.00 1.51
N GLN A 4 12.60 -3.51 1.44
CA GLN A 4 12.26 -4.86 1.94
C GLN A 4 13.00 -6.00 1.22
N SER A 5 13.41 -5.79 -0.03
CA SER A 5 14.15 -6.79 -0.83
C SER A 5 15.66 -6.80 -0.58
N ILE A 6 16.19 -5.82 0.16
CA ILE A 6 17.62 -5.72 0.45
C ILE A 6 17.97 -6.75 1.53
N LYS A 7 18.90 -7.65 1.22
CA LYS A 7 19.28 -8.78 2.10
C LYS A 7 20.03 -8.32 3.35
N GLU A 8 20.94 -7.37 3.20
CA GLU A 8 21.69 -6.81 4.33
C GLU A 8 20.81 -5.82 5.09
N PHE A 9 20.75 -5.97 6.42
CA PHE A 9 19.97 -5.03 7.24
C PHE A 9 20.58 -3.63 7.16
N ILE A 10 19.78 -2.68 6.70
CA ILE A 10 20.18 -1.28 6.68
C ILE A 10 20.11 -0.75 8.12
N PRO A 11 21.20 -0.20 8.68
CA PRO A 11 21.18 0.40 10.00
C PRO A 11 20.11 1.46 10.18
N THR A 12 19.46 1.48 11.33
CA THR A 12 18.33 2.39 11.62
C THR A 12 18.68 3.86 11.40
N ASP A 13 19.88 4.27 11.80
CA ASP A 13 20.39 5.65 11.61
C ASP A 13 20.48 6.04 10.12
N LYS A 14 20.81 5.09 9.25
CA LYS A 14 20.82 5.31 7.79
C LYS A 14 19.41 5.47 7.23
N LYS A 15 18.44 4.67 7.73
CA LYS A 15 17.04 4.79 7.35
C LYS A 15 16.47 6.15 7.77
N ILE A 16 16.76 6.58 9.01
CA ILE A 16 16.34 7.90 9.53
C ILE A 16 16.89 9.00 8.63
N LYS A 17 18.18 9.01 8.36
CA LYS A 17 18.81 10.03 7.48
C LYS A 17 18.21 10.04 6.08
N TYR A 18 17.96 8.87 5.50
CA TYR A 18 17.37 8.75 4.18
C TYR A 18 15.94 9.30 4.13
N ILE A 19 15.10 8.90 5.09
CA ILE A 19 13.70 9.37 5.16
C ILE A 19 13.67 10.87 5.47
N GLN A 20 14.54 11.37 6.34
CA GLN A 20 14.67 12.80 6.63
C GLN A 20 14.98 13.60 5.36
N SER A 21 15.90 13.10 4.51
CA SER A 21 16.21 13.73 3.22
C SER A 21 15.01 13.72 2.26
N LEU A 22 14.17 12.65 2.28
CA LEU A 22 12.96 12.61 1.47
C LEU A 22 11.90 13.61 1.96
N LEU A 23 11.79 13.82 3.28
CA LEU A 23 10.89 14.85 3.85
C LEU A 23 11.27 16.27 3.38
N GLU A 24 12.56 16.54 3.18
CA GLU A 24 13.06 17.83 2.67
C GLU A 24 12.68 18.06 1.20
N VAL A 25 12.53 16.99 0.39
CA VAL A 25 12.10 17.09 -1.02
C VAL A 25 10.68 17.61 -1.12
N GLY A 26 9.80 17.29 -0.16
CA GLY A 26 8.42 17.79 -0.11
C GLY A 26 7.46 16.99 -0.99
N PHE A 27 7.59 15.66 -1.01
CA PHE A 27 6.54 14.77 -1.54
C PHE A 27 5.26 14.94 -0.73
N ASP A 28 4.09 14.74 -1.33
CA ASP A 28 2.82 14.79 -0.60
C ASP A 28 2.76 13.71 0.49
N THR A 29 3.15 12.49 0.15
CA THR A 29 3.15 11.34 1.07
C THR A 29 4.41 10.49 0.87
N ILE A 30 4.97 9.99 1.96
CA ILE A 30 6.14 9.10 1.95
C ILE A 30 5.78 7.78 2.65
N ASP A 31 5.96 6.65 1.95
CA ASP A 31 5.93 5.31 2.55
C ASP A 31 7.24 5.10 3.33
N VAL A 32 7.15 5.17 4.66
CA VAL A 32 8.31 5.15 5.55
C VAL A 32 8.62 3.76 6.11
N GLY A 33 7.73 2.79 5.93
CA GLY A 33 7.95 1.44 6.41
C GLY A 33 6.70 0.63 6.65
N SER A 34 6.77 -0.41 7.48
CA SER A 34 5.64 -1.28 7.74
C SER A 34 5.57 -1.80 9.17
N PHE A 35 4.35 -2.04 9.65
CA PHE A 35 4.08 -2.81 10.86
C PHE A 35 3.62 -4.22 10.51
N VAL A 36 4.40 -4.88 9.69
CA VAL A 36 4.27 -6.31 9.36
C VAL A 36 5.17 -7.13 10.29
N SER A 37 4.94 -8.43 10.36
CA SER A 37 5.76 -9.32 11.20
C SER A 37 7.25 -9.21 10.87
N LYS A 38 8.08 -9.00 11.89
CA LYS A 38 9.55 -8.98 11.78
C LYS A 38 10.14 -10.25 11.18
N LYS A 39 9.42 -11.38 11.29
CA LYS A 39 9.81 -12.65 10.65
C LYS A 39 9.61 -12.64 9.15
N VAL A 40 8.62 -11.88 8.66
CA VAL A 40 8.28 -11.77 7.23
C VAL A 40 9.14 -10.70 6.56
N ILE A 41 9.26 -9.53 7.18
CA ILE A 41 10.06 -8.41 6.67
C ILE A 41 11.03 -7.93 7.76
N PRO A 42 12.15 -8.63 7.97
CA PRO A 42 13.16 -8.24 8.98
C PRO A 42 13.69 -6.82 8.76
N GLN A 43 13.83 -6.41 7.50
CA GLN A 43 14.37 -5.12 7.09
C GLN A 43 13.58 -3.93 7.64
N LEU A 44 12.27 -4.08 7.88
CA LEU A 44 11.40 -3.01 8.39
C LEU A 44 11.00 -3.21 9.86
N SER A 45 11.75 -4.05 10.59
CA SER A 45 11.46 -4.37 11.99
C SER A 45 11.63 -3.19 12.96
N ASP A 46 12.32 -2.15 12.54
CA ASP A 46 12.65 -0.93 13.26
C ASP A 46 11.81 0.29 12.82
N THR A 47 10.73 0.07 12.06
CA THR A 47 9.86 1.16 11.55
C THR A 47 9.41 2.12 12.65
N GLY A 48 9.03 1.62 13.83
CA GLY A 48 8.62 2.47 14.95
C GLY A 48 9.75 3.38 15.42
N GLU A 49 10.94 2.83 15.64
CA GLU A 49 12.14 3.60 16.06
C GLU A 49 12.50 4.67 15.02
N VAL A 50 12.41 4.32 13.73
CA VAL A 50 12.64 5.27 12.63
C VAL A 50 11.65 6.44 12.74
N ILE A 51 10.34 6.17 12.84
CA ILE A 51 9.30 7.21 12.92
C ILE A 51 9.49 8.11 14.13
N ASP A 52 9.78 7.53 15.30
CA ASP A 52 9.97 8.29 16.55
C ASP A 52 11.22 9.18 16.52
N SER A 53 12.18 8.88 15.62
CA SER A 53 13.43 9.62 15.49
C SER A 53 13.41 10.68 14.39
N LEU A 54 12.31 10.79 13.60
CA LEU A 54 12.21 11.80 12.55
C LEU A 54 11.94 13.19 13.13
N ASP A 55 12.63 14.20 12.61
CA ASP A 55 12.26 15.60 12.84
C ASP A 55 11.11 15.98 11.89
N LEU A 56 9.93 16.12 12.45
CA LEU A 56 8.70 16.48 11.74
C LEU A 56 8.24 17.92 11.98
N SER A 57 9.06 18.76 12.62
CA SER A 57 8.72 20.14 12.98
C SER A 57 8.36 21.01 11.76
N ASN A 58 9.00 20.74 10.61
CA ASN A 58 8.77 21.44 9.34
C ASN A 58 8.26 20.49 8.24
N LYS A 59 7.57 19.40 8.60
CA LYS A 59 7.13 18.42 7.62
C LYS A 59 6.21 19.05 6.58
N LYS A 60 6.50 18.75 5.31
CA LYS A 60 5.62 19.06 4.17
C LYS A 60 4.93 17.80 3.64
N SER A 61 5.42 16.63 4.04
CA SER A 61 4.95 15.32 3.58
C SER A 61 4.19 14.60 4.67
N GLU A 62 3.14 13.89 4.31
CA GLU A 62 2.45 12.98 5.20
C GLU A 62 3.17 11.62 5.25
N LEU A 63 3.09 10.92 6.38
CA LEU A 63 3.68 9.59 6.52
C LEU A 63 2.65 8.50 6.27
N LEU A 64 3.06 7.50 5.49
CA LEU A 64 2.32 6.28 5.23
C LEU A 64 3.12 5.08 5.71
N VAL A 65 2.43 4.10 6.29
CA VAL A 65 3.00 2.78 6.62
C VAL A 65 2.12 1.66 6.08
N ILE A 66 2.75 0.55 5.72
CA ILE A 66 2.05 -0.65 5.28
C ILE A 66 1.73 -1.55 6.48
N ILE A 67 0.54 -2.12 6.48
CA ILE A 67 0.11 -3.14 7.43
C ILE A 67 -0.44 -4.35 6.67
N ALA A 68 -0.43 -5.53 7.32
CA ALA A 68 -0.97 -6.76 6.73
C ALA A 68 -2.12 -7.39 7.54
N ASN A 69 -2.42 -6.84 8.72
CA ASN A 69 -3.41 -7.41 9.64
C ASN A 69 -3.89 -6.39 10.69
N ILE A 70 -4.87 -6.82 11.50
CA ILE A 70 -5.47 -6.01 12.59
C ILE A 70 -4.41 -5.54 13.58
N LYS A 71 -3.47 -6.40 13.97
CA LYS A 71 -2.40 -6.02 14.91
C LYS A 71 -1.54 -4.87 14.38
N GLY A 72 -1.25 -4.86 13.07
CA GLY A 72 -0.56 -3.73 12.44
C GLY A 72 -1.38 -2.43 12.55
N ALA A 73 -2.70 -2.49 12.35
CA ALA A 73 -3.58 -1.33 12.51
C ALA A 73 -3.61 -0.83 13.96
N GLU A 74 -3.69 -1.73 14.92
CA GLU A 74 -3.62 -1.39 16.35
C GLU A 74 -2.30 -0.70 16.71
N ILE A 75 -1.16 -1.24 16.26
CA ILE A 75 0.15 -0.61 16.46
C ILE A 75 0.17 0.79 15.85
N THR A 76 -0.30 0.92 14.60
CA THR A 76 -0.30 2.20 13.89
C THR A 76 -1.13 3.26 14.62
N SER A 77 -2.18 2.89 15.35
CA SER A 77 -3.04 3.83 16.08
C SER A 77 -2.30 4.62 17.17
N TYR A 78 -1.18 4.10 17.68
CA TYR A 78 -0.36 4.79 18.68
C TYR A 78 0.61 5.84 18.11
N TYR A 79 0.77 5.89 16.77
CA TYR A 79 1.71 6.81 16.12
C TYR A 79 0.96 8.01 15.50
N ASN A 80 0.89 9.13 16.23
CA ASN A 80 0.23 10.35 15.75
C ASN A 80 0.92 10.96 14.51
N GLN A 81 2.16 10.60 14.25
CA GLN A 81 2.95 11.05 13.09
C GLN A 81 2.43 10.48 11.76
N ILE A 82 1.71 9.35 11.80
CA ILE A 82 1.22 8.62 10.64
C ILE A 82 -0.15 9.15 10.25
N SER A 83 -0.32 9.51 8.98
CA SER A 83 -1.57 10.00 8.40
C SER A 83 -2.27 8.95 7.55
N TYR A 84 -1.50 8.09 6.87
CA TYR A 84 -2.00 7.08 5.96
C TYR A 84 -1.55 5.68 6.36
N VAL A 85 -2.44 4.73 6.18
CA VAL A 85 -2.18 3.30 6.41
C VAL A 85 -2.48 2.55 5.13
N GLY A 86 -1.50 1.86 4.58
CA GLY A 86 -1.65 1.06 3.37
C GLY A 86 -1.95 -0.41 3.70
N PHE A 87 -2.95 -0.98 3.05
CA PHE A 87 -3.29 -2.39 3.17
C PHE A 87 -3.30 -3.08 1.80
N PRO A 88 -2.48 -4.14 1.57
CA PRO A 88 -2.49 -4.90 0.34
C PRO A 88 -3.72 -5.82 0.26
N PHE A 89 -4.53 -5.59 -0.76
CA PHE A 89 -5.68 -6.40 -1.12
C PHE A 89 -5.56 -6.81 -2.58
N SER A 90 -6.04 -7.98 -3.01
CA SER A 90 -5.80 -8.46 -4.36
C SER A 90 -7.07 -8.87 -5.09
N ILE A 91 -7.06 -8.73 -6.42
CA ILE A 91 -8.05 -9.36 -7.31
C ILE A 91 -7.69 -10.80 -7.66
N SER A 92 -6.47 -11.25 -7.35
CA SER A 92 -5.96 -12.61 -7.59
C SER A 92 -6.03 -13.43 -6.31
N GLU A 93 -6.78 -14.53 -6.33
CA GLU A 93 -6.87 -15.45 -5.19
C GLU A 93 -5.53 -16.10 -4.88
N ASN A 94 -4.79 -16.52 -5.93
CA ASN A 94 -3.47 -17.10 -5.77
C ASN A 94 -2.48 -16.14 -5.10
N PHE A 95 -2.49 -14.86 -5.52
CA PHE A 95 -1.61 -13.88 -4.90
C PHE A 95 -2.04 -13.58 -3.47
N GLN A 96 -3.34 -13.42 -3.21
CA GLN A 96 -3.85 -13.13 -1.87
C GLN A 96 -3.44 -14.23 -0.87
N MET A 97 -3.62 -15.50 -1.25
CA MET A 97 -3.21 -16.64 -0.45
C MET A 97 -1.70 -16.68 -0.19
N ARG A 98 -0.88 -16.42 -1.20
CA ARG A 98 0.59 -16.43 -1.07
C ARG A 98 1.11 -15.26 -0.23
N ASN A 99 0.49 -14.10 -0.35
CA ASN A 99 0.94 -12.88 0.30
C ASN A 99 0.52 -12.81 1.78
N THR A 100 -0.70 -13.22 2.09
CA THR A 100 -1.27 -13.03 3.45
C THR A 100 -1.78 -14.32 4.09
N ASN A 101 -1.69 -15.45 3.40
CA ASN A 101 -2.28 -16.74 3.81
C ASN A 101 -3.79 -16.65 4.12
N LYS A 102 -4.50 -15.85 3.31
CA LYS A 102 -5.94 -15.62 3.39
C LYS A 102 -6.54 -15.64 2.00
N THR A 103 -7.78 -16.09 1.91
CA THR A 103 -8.62 -15.89 0.72
C THR A 103 -8.94 -14.40 0.52
N ILE A 104 -9.36 -14.02 -0.68
CA ILE A 104 -9.86 -12.65 -0.95
C ILE A 104 -11.00 -12.30 0.01
N ASN A 105 -11.91 -13.25 0.29
CA ASN A 105 -13.02 -12.99 1.19
C ASN A 105 -12.59 -12.79 2.65
N GLU A 106 -11.71 -13.61 3.18
CA GLU A 106 -11.15 -13.47 4.54
C GLU A 106 -10.33 -12.17 4.67
N SER A 107 -9.58 -11.81 3.63
CA SER A 107 -8.84 -10.56 3.57
C SER A 107 -9.78 -9.34 3.57
N PHE A 108 -10.89 -9.44 2.84
CA PHE A 108 -11.90 -8.38 2.82
C PHE A 108 -12.57 -8.17 4.19
N ILE A 109 -12.91 -9.26 4.91
CA ILE A 109 -13.43 -9.17 6.27
C ILE A 109 -12.42 -8.46 7.18
N SER A 110 -11.15 -8.85 7.09
CA SER A 110 -10.07 -8.20 7.85
C SER A 110 -9.91 -6.71 7.49
N LEU A 111 -10.04 -6.37 6.22
CA LEU A 111 -9.96 -4.99 5.73
C LEU A 111 -11.06 -4.11 6.32
N VAL A 112 -12.30 -4.62 6.42
CA VAL A 112 -13.41 -3.90 7.05
C VAL A 112 -13.15 -3.63 8.55
N GLU A 113 -12.60 -4.60 9.27
CA GLU A 113 -12.24 -4.43 10.68
C GLU A 113 -11.07 -3.43 10.86
N ILE A 114 -10.05 -3.55 10.01
CA ILE A 114 -8.91 -2.62 9.97
C ILE A 114 -9.39 -1.18 9.75
N ASN A 115 -10.33 -0.98 8.82
CA ASN A 115 -10.85 0.36 8.52
C ASN A 115 -11.50 1.03 9.75
N LYS A 116 -12.18 0.26 10.59
CA LYS A 116 -12.77 0.78 11.85
C LYS A 116 -11.67 1.32 12.79
N ILE A 117 -10.58 0.56 12.95
CA ILE A 117 -9.44 0.94 13.82
C ILE A 117 -8.73 2.18 13.26
N VAL A 118 -8.43 2.16 11.95
CA VAL A 118 -7.73 3.25 11.26
C VAL A 118 -8.55 4.55 11.31
N SER A 119 -9.84 4.47 11.03
CA SER A 119 -10.75 5.63 11.06
C SER A 119 -10.93 6.17 12.49
N ALA A 120 -11.05 5.29 13.49
CA ALA A 120 -11.14 5.71 14.90
C ALA A 120 -9.87 6.45 15.37
N SER A 121 -8.72 6.17 14.79
CA SER A 121 -7.45 6.88 15.04
C SER A 121 -7.23 8.08 14.12
N GLN A 122 -8.26 8.54 13.40
CA GLN A 122 -8.24 9.70 12.50
C GLN A 122 -7.21 9.58 11.36
N LYS A 123 -6.91 8.36 10.93
CA LYS A 123 -6.02 8.07 9.80
C LYS A 123 -6.82 7.65 8.57
N LYS A 124 -6.21 7.75 7.40
CA LYS A 124 -6.81 7.33 6.13
C LYS A 124 -6.27 5.97 5.72
N LEU A 125 -7.16 5.08 5.28
CA LEU A 125 -6.79 3.76 4.78
C LEU A 125 -6.68 3.77 3.26
N VAL A 126 -5.51 3.44 2.73
CA VAL A 126 -5.24 3.24 1.30
C VAL A 126 -5.32 1.75 1.01
N VAL A 127 -6.22 1.35 0.13
CA VAL A 127 -6.30 -0.03 -0.35
C VAL A 127 -5.40 -0.19 -1.58
N TYR A 128 -4.29 -0.93 -1.45
CA TYR A 128 -3.44 -1.29 -2.59
C TYR A 128 -4.05 -2.49 -3.29
N LEU A 129 -4.77 -2.24 -4.39
CA LEU A 129 -5.44 -3.29 -5.16
C LEU A 129 -4.43 -3.96 -6.09
N SER A 130 -3.87 -5.06 -5.62
CA SER A 130 -2.82 -5.82 -6.31
C SER A 130 -3.34 -6.57 -7.53
N MET A 131 -2.44 -6.80 -8.52
CA MET A 131 -2.69 -7.52 -9.77
C MET A 131 -3.65 -6.80 -10.74
N CYS A 132 -3.82 -5.48 -10.61
CA CYS A 132 -4.69 -4.70 -11.50
C CYS A 132 -4.22 -4.64 -12.97
N PHE A 133 -3.00 -5.04 -13.26
CA PHE A 133 -2.41 -4.97 -14.62
C PHE A 133 -1.99 -6.33 -15.16
N GLY A 134 -2.47 -7.41 -14.56
CA GLY A 134 -2.16 -8.78 -14.90
C GLY A 134 -1.63 -9.59 -13.74
N ASN A 135 -1.51 -10.90 -13.92
CA ASN A 135 -0.99 -11.83 -12.93
C ASN A 135 -0.12 -12.91 -13.58
N PRO A 136 0.84 -13.51 -12.82
CA PRO A 136 1.72 -14.54 -13.33
C PRO A 136 1.16 -15.95 -13.16
N TYR A 137 -0.10 -16.10 -12.68
CA TYR A 137 -0.69 -17.39 -12.28
C TYR A 137 -1.59 -17.99 -13.35
N GLY A 138 -1.77 -17.31 -14.50
CA GLY A 138 -2.71 -17.75 -15.54
C GLY A 138 -4.18 -17.56 -15.15
N GLU A 139 -4.47 -16.80 -14.10
CA GLU A 139 -5.85 -16.43 -13.75
C GLU A 139 -6.41 -15.46 -14.78
N VAL A 140 -7.69 -15.56 -15.04
CA VAL A 140 -8.39 -14.63 -15.95
C VAL A 140 -8.23 -13.21 -15.41
N TRP A 141 -7.83 -12.30 -16.30
CA TRP A 141 -7.71 -10.89 -16.00
C TRP A 141 -8.49 -10.07 -17.04
N ASN A 142 -9.36 -9.19 -16.56
CA ASN A 142 -10.08 -8.22 -17.37
C ASN A 142 -10.59 -7.06 -16.48
N LEU A 143 -11.17 -6.02 -17.11
CA LEU A 143 -11.69 -4.87 -16.38
C LEU A 143 -12.88 -5.23 -15.49
N ASP A 144 -13.68 -6.23 -15.83
CA ASP A 144 -14.86 -6.63 -15.04
C ASP A 144 -14.46 -7.24 -13.68
N ILE A 145 -13.37 -8.01 -13.65
CA ILE A 145 -12.83 -8.57 -12.38
C ILE A 145 -12.33 -7.46 -11.47
N ILE A 146 -11.62 -6.48 -12.03
CA ILE A 146 -11.17 -5.31 -11.27
C ILE A 146 -12.37 -4.52 -10.77
N ASP A 147 -13.37 -4.31 -11.64
CA ASP A 147 -14.59 -3.58 -11.34
C ASP A 147 -15.39 -4.20 -10.19
N GLN A 148 -15.56 -5.52 -10.19
CA GLN A 148 -16.23 -6.25 -9.11
C GLN A 148 -15.54 -5.99 -7.75
N SER A 149 -14.21 -5.99 -7.73
CA SER A 149 -13.44 -5.70 -6.52
C SER A 149 -13.57 -4.24 -6.10
N ILE A 150 -13.49 -3.29 -7.03
CA ILE A 150 -13.66 -1.87 -6.74
C ILE A 150 -15.08 -1.58 -6.27
N SER A 151 -16.13 -2.11 -6.93
CA SER A 151 -17.52 -1.94 -6.50
C SER A 151 -17.70 -2.42 -5.07
N LYS A 152 -17.21 -3.63 -4.75
CA LYS A 152 -17.28 -4.17 -3.38
C LYS A 152 -16.58 -3.28 -2.35
N LEU A 153 -15.43 -2.70 -2.69
CA LEU A 153 -14.73 -1.75 -1.82
C LEU A 153 -15.55 -0.46 -1.63
N VAL A 154 -16.06 0.12 -2.71
CA VAL A 154 -16.85 1.36 -2.69
C VAL A 154 -18.14 1.19 -1.89
N ASP A 155 -18.86 0.07 -2.05
CA ASP A 155 -20.07 -0.26 -1.30
C ASP A 155 -19.85 -0.33 0.22
N HIS A 156 -18.59 -0.56 0.64
CA HIS A 156 -18.18 -0.57 2.05
C HIS A 156 -17.45 0.71 2.49
N GLY A 157 -17.50 1.76 1.67
CA GLY A 157 -17.01 3.10 2.00
C GLY A 157 -15.50 3.30 1.78
N PHE A 158 -14.82 2.38 1.10
CA PHE A 158 -13.41 2.60 0.72
C PHE A 158 -13.35 3.51 -0.51
N ASN A 159 -12.75 4.67 -0.35
CA ASN A 159 -12.67 5.71 -1.38
C ASN A 159 -11.25 6.14 -1.73
N LEU A 160 -10.24 5.46 -1.21
CA LEU A 160 -8.83 5.71 -1.49
C LEU A 160 -8.18 4.39 -1.93
N ILE A 161 -8.03 4.22 -3.25
CA ILE A 161 -7.62 2.95 -3.86
C ILE A 161 -6.42 3.17 -4.77
N SER A 162 -5.34 2.44 -4.52
CA SER A 162 -4.14 2.45 -5.35
C SER A 162 -4.13 1.22 -6.26
N LEU A 163 -4.30 1.41 -7.57
CA LEU A 163 -4.22 0.34 -8.57
C LEU A 163 -2.77 -0.09 -8.74
N SER A 164 -2.46 -1.36 -8.42
CA SER A 164 -1.07 -1.80 -8.29
C SER A 164 -0.63 -2.72 -9.42
N ASP A 165 0.47 -2.36 -10.09
CA ASP A 165 1.22 -3.21 -11.01
C ASP A 165 2.23 -4.05 -10.22
N THR A 166 1.71 -5.08 -9.57
CA THR A 166 2.45 -5.89 -8.59
C THR A 166 3.65 -6.63 -9.17
N ILE A 167 3.62 -6.92 -10.47
CA ILE A 167 4.67 -7.70 -11.16
C ILE A 167 5.48 -6.86 -12.17
N GLY A 168 5.21 -5.57 -12.29
CA GLY A 168 5.94 -4.69 -13.20
C GLY A 168 5.70 -5.01 -14.69
N SER A 169 4.49 -5.44 -15.04
CA SER A 169 4.13 -5.85 -16.41
C SER A 169 3.27 -4.83 -17.15
N ALA A 170 2.83 -3.79 -16.49
CA ALA A 170 1.96 -2.78 -17.09
C ALA A 170 2.68 -1.97 -18.17
N THR A 171 2.02 -1.80 -19.30
CA THR A 171 2.47 -0.86 -20.33
C THR A 171 1.82 0.51 -20.12
N PRO A 172 2.42 1.62 -20.60
CA PRO A 172 1.80 2.95 -20.48
C PRO A 172 0.36 3.01 -21.00
N SER A 173 0.08 2.38 -22.14
CA SER A 173 -1.27 2.33 -22.72
C SER A 173 -2.26 1.53 -21.86
N LEU A 174 -1.80 0.46 -21.20
CA LEU A 174 -2.65 -0.30 -20.29
C LEU A 174 -2.93 0.48 -18.99
N ILE A 175 -1.93 1.17 -18.46
CA ILE A 175 -2.08 2.03 -17.29
C ILE A 175 -3.12 3.12 -17.57
N GLU A 176 -2.95 3.84 -18.68
CA GLU A 176 -3.88 4.89 -19.09
C GLU A 176 -5.32 4.35 -19.24
N LYS A 177 -5.49 3.24 -19.96
CA LYS A 177 -6.80 2.60 -20.16
C LYS A 177 -7.49 2.24 -18.83
N VAL A 178 -6.77 1.56 -17.93
CA VAL A 178 -7.33 1.10 -16.65
C VAL A 178 -7.64 2.28 -15.75
N TYR A 179 -6.72 3.23 -15.63
CA TYR A 179 -6.88 4.40 -14.78
C TYR A 179 -8.05 5.28 -15.24
N GLN A 180 -8.11 5.62 -16.52
CA GLN A 180 -9.21 6.43 -17.10
C GLN A 180 -10.57 5.74 -16.92
N TYR A 181 -10.65 4.43 -17.19
CA TYR A 181 -11.89 3.69 -17.08
C TYR A 181 -12.46 3.77 -15.66
N PHE A 182 -11.65 3.51 -14.62
CA PHE A 182 -12.14 3.51 -13.24
C PHE A 182 -12.32 4.91 -12.67
N SER A 183 -11.50 5.88 -13.04
CA SER A 183 -11.65 7.27 -12.61
C SER A 183 -12.96 7.90 -13.15
N LEU A 184 -13.36 7.56 -14.38
CA LEU A 184 -14.64 8.00 -14.94
C LEU A 184 -15.82 7.26 -14.32
N LYS A 185 -15.70 5.97 -14.06
CA LYS A 185 -16.78 5.15 -13.51
C LYS A 185 -17.07 5.44 -12.04
N TYR A 186 -16.05 5.74 -11.26
CA TYR A 186 -16.13 5.99 -9.82
C TYR A 186 -15.60 7.39 -9.44
N PRO A 187 -16.28 8.48 -9.82
CA PRO A 187 -15.77 9.85 -9.67
C PRO A 187 -15.61 10.32 -8.22
N LYS A 188 -16.13 9.57 -7.25
CA LYS A 188 -15.98 9.86 -5.81
C LYS A 188 -14.83 9.10 -5.17
N VAL A 189 -14.15 8.23 -5.91
CA VAL A 189 -12.98 7.47 -5.44
C VAL A 189 -11.73 8.21 -5.87
N GLU A 190 -10.82 8.41 -4.93
CA GLU A 190 -9.47 8.87 -5.20
C GLU A 190 -8.62 7.68 -5.61
N PHE A 191 -8.29 7.60 -6.90
CA PHE A 191 -7.44 6.57 -7.44
C PHE A 191 -5.98 7.02 -7.49
N GLY A 192 -5.09 6.18 -6.97
CA GLY A 192 -3.66 6.25 -7.16
C GLY A 192 -3.14 5.10 -8.02
N LEU A 193 -1.87 5.17 -8.36
CA LEU A 193 -1.13 4.11 -9.05
C LEU A 193 0.07 3.70 -8.20
N HIS A 194 0.28 2.41 -8.03
CA HIS A 194 1.48 1.83 -7.44
C HIS A 194 2.18 0.97 -8.49
N LEU A 195 3.21 1.54 -9.13
CA LEU A 195 3.87 0.95 -10.27
C LEU A 195 5.23 0.39 -9.87
N HIS A 196 5.48 -0.87 -10.19
CA HIS A 196 6.80 -1.47 -10.07
C HIS A 196 7.59 -1.23 -11.35
N THR A 197 8.71 -0.55 -11.23
CA THR A 197 9.58 -0.23 -12.36
C THR A 197 10.61 -1.35 -12.58
N HIS A 198 10.90 -1.61 -13.85
CA HIS A 198 11.97 -2.52 -14.24
C HIS A 198 13.13 -1.72 -14.83
N PRO A 199 14.42 -2.09 -14.58
CA PRO A 199 15.59 -1.33 -15.09
C PRO A 199 15.58 -1.03 -16.58
N LYS A 200 14.89 -1.84 -17.40
CA LYS A 200 14.76 -1.63 -18.84
C LYS A 200 13.59 -0.71 -19.24
N PHE A 201 12.63 -0.44 -18.35
CA PHE A 201 11.36 0.21 -18.66
C PHE A 201 10.95 1.30 -17.66
N TRP A 202 11.92 1.90 -16.98
CA TRP A 202 11.66 2.93 -15.97
C TRP A 202 11.44 4.35 -16.54
N ARG A 203 11.53 4.50 -17.87
CA ARG A 203 11.30 5.75 -18.60
C ARG A 203 10.00 5.69 -19.38
#